data_5734857d334ef572d2226ccd369eae44
#
_entry.id   5734857d334ef572d2226ccd369eae44
#
_cell.length_a   1.000
_cell.length_b   1.000
_cell.length_c   1.000
_cell.angle_alpha   90.00
_cell.angle_beta   90.00
_cell.angle_gamma   90.00
#
_symmetry.space_group_name_H-M   'P 1'
#
loop_
_entity.id
_entity.type
_entity.pdbx_description
1 polymer ?
#
loop_
_entity_poly.entity_id
_entity_poly.type
_entity_poly.pdbx_seq_one_letter_code
_entity_poly.pdbx_strand_id
1 'polypeptide(L)'
;MIHKFLPHTGEDIQQMLDRIGIKKLEDLYAEVPESIRFTGDYDIPETMSELEIRAFFEKLGQKNDKLTCFAGGGVYDHYAPSVIQNLLSRSEFLTSYTPYQAEISQGTLHYIFEFQSMMAELTGMDIANASMYEGTTATAEAMMVAFDNAKKADTVLYSETLCKNIIGVLKTYAHFHGIKLKAIKAVDGETSHEDLKNQLQAGGVAGVIVQQPNRHGIIEDFTGFADTCHEEKALFIINSVAADLALLKTPGEWGADIAIGDIQSLGLPMAFGGPYAGYMCSTEKLMRKLPGRIVGKTCDSRGQRVFALTLQAREQHIRRQKATSNICSNQSLMALYATIYMSMMGKEGIKEAAQMGYDGAHYLCEQLLSTGKVKLVHNKPFFNEFLIQIKERDTFFDKAIKQGILPGIKVDDDKLLIAVTEKRTKEEVDTLVGLL
;
A
#
# COMPACT_ATOMS: atom_id res chain seq x y z
N MET A 1 -8.28 -43.94 -5.13
CA MET A 1 -8.53 -43.51 -3.73
C MET A 1 -9.63 -42.46 -3.78
N ILE A 2 -10.76 -42.66 -3.09
CA ILE A 2 -11.83 -41.65 -3.06
C ILE A 2 -11.34 -40.48 -2.18
N HIS A 3 -11.20 -39.32 -2.72
CA HIS A 3 -10.76 -38.12 -1.98
C HIS A 3 -11.93 -37.66 -1.08
N LYS A 4 -11.65 -37.36 0.21
CA LYS A 4 -12.69 -37.02 1.21
C LYS A 4 -13.54 -35.80 0.84
N PHE A 5 -13.05 -34.91 -0.02
CA PHE A 5 -13.77 -33.73 -0.53
C PHE A 5 -14.44 -33.97 -1.89
N LEU A 6 -14.27 -35.15 -2.50
CA LEU A 6 -14.92 -35.61 -3.71
C LEU A 6 -15.71 -36.85 -3.41
N PRO A 7 -16.91 -36.72 -2.85
CA PRO A 7 -17.66 -37.86 -2.27
C PRO A 7 -18.29 -38.82 -3.29
N HIS A 8 -18.30 -38.45 -4.57
CA HIS A 8 -18.94 -39.22 -5.63
C HIS A 8 -18.23 -40.57 -5.83
N THR A 9 -18.98 -41.62 -5.74
CA THR A 9 -18.53 -42.98 -6.07
C THR A 9 -18.49 -43.19 -7.58
N GLY A 10 -17.89 -44.29 -8.04
CA GLY A 10 -17.94 -44.66 -9.46
C GLY A 10 -19.38 -44.89 -9.96
N GLU A 11 -20.27 -45.42 -9.08
CA GLU A 11 -21.69 -45.60 -9.41
C GLU A 11 -22.41 -44.25 -9.54
N ASP A 12 -22.15 -43.29 -8.63
CA ASP A 12 -22.72 -41.93 -8.74
C ASP A 12 -22.29 -41.26 -10.03
N ILE A 13 -21.01 -41.38 -10.40
CA ILE A 13 -20.47 -40.85 -11.65
C ILE A 13 -21.16 -41.46 -12.85
N GLN A 14 -21.32 -42.82 -12.85
CA GLN A 14 -22.01 -43.50 -13.96
C GLN A 14 -23.47 -43.06 -14.11
N GLN A 15 -24.21 -42.95 -13.01
CA GLN A 15 -25.57 -42.45 -13.03
C GLN A 15 -25.67 -41.03 -13.61
N MET A 16 -24.71 -40.17 -13.28
CA MET A 16 -24.63 -38.80 -13.85
C MET A 16 -24.31 -38.84 -15.34
N LEU A 17 -23.39 -39.67 -15.80
CA LEU A 17 -23.07 -39.85 -17.22
C LEU A 17 -24.26 -40.38 -18.03
N ASP A 18 -24.96 -41.37 -17.51
CA ASP A 18 -26.14 -41.96 -18.09
C ASP A 18 -27.27 -40.89 -18.22
N ARG A 19 -27.42 -40.03 -17.21
CA ARG A 19 -28.40 -38.94 -17.22
C ARG A 19 -28.07 -37.87 -18.24
N ILE A 20 -26.78 -37.58 -18.45
CA ILE A 20 -26.28 -36.64 -19.47
C ILE A 20 -26.38 -37.26 -20.88
N GLY A 21 -26.30 -38.59 -20.97
CA GLY A 21 -26.31 -39.33 -22.23
C GLY A 21 -24.94 -39.48 -22.88
N ILE A 22 -23.86 -39.51 -22.05
CA ILE A 22 -22.47 -39.73 -22.47
C ILE A 22 -21.89 -40.96 -21.79
N LYS A 23 -20.80 -41.50 -22.33
CA LYS A 23 -20.26 -42.77 -21.84
C LYS A 23 -19.13 -42.60 -20.80
N LYS A 24 -18.37 -41.52 -20.90
CA LYS A 24 -17.20 -41.28 -20.06
C LYS A 24 -17.00 -39.78 -19.82
N LEU A 25 -16.25 -39.42 -18.76
CA LEU A 25 -15.98 -38.03 -18.36
C LEU A 25 -15.31 -37.22 -19.49
N GLU A 26 -14.43 -37.85 -20.26
CA GLU A 26 -13.73 -37.19 -21.35
C GLU A 26 -14.68 -36.68 -22.45
N ASP A 27 -15.85 -37.28 -22.59
CA ASP A 27 -16.85 -36.83 -23.56
C ASP A 27 -17.41 -35.43 -23.23
N LEU A 28 -17.31 -34.99 -21.95
CA LEU A 28 -17.65 -33.64 -21.55
C LEU A 28 -16.77 -32.56 -22.19
N TYR A 29 -15.58 -32.93 -22.62
CA TYR A 29 -14.61 -32.05 -23.25
C TYR A 29 -14.59 -32.20 -24.78
N ALA A 30 -15.64 -32.74 -25.38
CA ALA A 30 -15.70 -33.00 -26.82
C ALA A 30 -15.47 -31.73 -27.68
N GLU A 31 -15.82 -30.55 -27.15
CA GLU A 31 -15.60 -29.25 -27.81
C GLU A 31 -14.14 -28.80 -27.81
N VAL A 32 -13.28 -29.37 -26.96
CA VAL A 32 -11.88 -29.03 -26.90
C VAL A 32 -11.12 -29.82 -27.99
N PRO A 33 -10.45 -29.17 -28.94
CA PRO A 33 -9.69 -29.86 -29.98
C PRO A 33 -8.64 -30.79 -29.39
N GLU A 34 -8.49 -31.99 -29.97
CA GLU A 34 -7.51 -32.99 -29.48
C GLU A 34 -6.08 -32.47 -29.46
N SER A 35 -5.73 -31.60 -30.42
CA SER A 35 -4.39 -31.00 -30.54
C SER A 35 -3.97 -30.11 -29.37
N ILE A 36 -4.92 -29.67 -28.54
CA ILE A 36 -4.65 -28.83 -27.36
C ILE A 36 -5.06 -29.50 -26.05
N ARG A 37 -5.55 -30.74 -26.10
CA ARG A 37 -5.83 -31.53 -24.89
C ARG A 37 -4.52 -32.01 -24.29
N PHE A 38 -4.36 -31.74 -23.00
CA PHE A 38 -3.28 -32.34 -22.23
C PHE A 38 -3.66 -33.78 -21.88
N THR A 39 -2.85 -34.75 -22.30
CA THR A 39 -3.09 -36.18 -22.08
C THR A 39 -2.01 -36.84 -21.21
N GLY A 40 -1.03 -36.07 -20.76
CA GLY A 40 0.02 -36.55 -19.89
C GLY A 40 -0.29 -36.38 -18.40
N ASP A 41 0.61 -36.83 -17.56
CA ASP A 41 0.60 -36.54 -16.15
C ASP A 41 1.14 -35.13 -15.88
N TYR A 42 0.58 -34.45 -14.89
CA TYR A 42 1.10 -33.15 -14.46
C TYR A 42 2.43 -33.34 -13.74
N ASP A 43 3.44 -32.55 -14.10
CA ASP A 43 4.72 -32.47 -13.40
C ASP A 43 4.56 -31.63 -12.12
N ILE A 44 3.87 -32.22 -11.13
CA ILE A 44 3.65 -31.63 -9.82
C ILE A 44 4.11 -32.61 -8.74
N PRO A 45 4.57 -32.12 -7.57
CA PRO A 45 4.97 -32.98 -6.47
C PRO A 45 3.85 -33.92 -6.03
N GLU A 46 4.23 -35.11 -5.58
CA GLU A 46 3.28 -36.05 -4.97
C GLU A 46 2.64 -35.45 -3.69
N THR A 47 1.47 -35.99 -3.32
CA THR A 47 0.76 -35.59 -2.11
C THR A 47 1.61 -35.87 -0.88
N MET A 48 1.82 -34.85 -0.06
CA MET A 48 2.51 -34.93 1.23
C MET A 48 1.48 -34.94 2.39
N SER A 49 1.82 -35.61 3.48
CA SER A 49 1.11 -35.45 4.75
C SER A 49 1.38 -34.03 5.34
N GLU A 50 0.55 -33.61 6.29
CA GLU A 50 0.76 -32.33 7.00
C GLU A 50 2.15 -32.26 7.66
N LEU A 51 2.61 -33.37 8.25
CA LEU A 51 3.94 -33.46 8.87
C LEU A 51 5.06 -33.22 7.86
N GLU A 52 4.99 -33.86 6.70
CA GLU A 52 6.00 -33.71 5.64
C GLU A 52 6.00 -32.31 5.05
N ILE A 53 4.82 -31.71 4.80
CA ILE A 53 4.70 -30.34 4.30
C ILE A 53 5.29 -29.33 5.30
N ARG A 54 5.00 -29.47 6.59
CA ARG A 54 5.57 -28.60 7.63
C ARG A 54 7.09 -28.71 7.68
N ALA A 55 7.62 -29.92 7.69
CA ALA A 55 9.07 -30.15 7.68
C ALA A 55 9.74 -29.60 6.41
N PHE A 56 9.09 -29.75 5.25
CA PHE A 56 9.58 -29.21 3.99
C PHE A 56 9.69 -27.67 4.03
N PHE A 57 8.61 -26.99 4.44
CA PHE A 57 8.61 -25.52 4.51
C PHE A 57 9.48 -24.95 5.63
N GLU A 58 9.61 -25.67 6.75
CA GLU A 58 10.56 -25.30 7.81
C GLU A 58 12.00 -25.34 7.29
N LYS A 59 12.39 -26.43 6.62
CA LYS A 59 13.71 -26.55 5.97
C LYS A 59 13.93 -25.50 4.88
N LEU A 60 12.90 -25.17 4.11
CA LEU A 60 12.95 -24.13 3.10
C LEU A 60 13.11 -22.73 3.75
N GLY A 61 12.36 -22.47 4.82
CA GLY A 61 12.42 -21.24 5.58
C GLY A 61 13.80 -20.98 6.20
N GLN A 62 14.51 -22.03 6.63
CA GLN A 62 15.88 -21.94 7.17
C GLN A 62 16.92 -21.43 6.16
N LYS A 63 16.59 -21.41 4.86
CA LYS A 63 17.45 -20.84 3.81
C LYS A 63 17.37 -19.32 3.72
N ASN A 64 16.44 -18.69 4.44
CA ASN A 64 16.32 -17.24 4.48
C ASN A 64 17.12 -16.69 5.66
N ASP A 65 17.95 -15.70 5.39
CA ASP A 65 18.68 -15.00 6.43
C ASP A 65 17.74 -14.07 7.21
N LYS A 66 17.91 -14.04 8.54
CA LYS A 66 17.26 -13.04 9.41
C LYS A 66 18.19 -11.87 9.56
N LEU A 67 17.87 -10.78 8.91
CA LEU A 67 18.72 -9.58 8.90
C LEU A 67 18.11 -8.46 9.75
N THR A 68 18.97 -7.74 10.48
CA THR A 68 18.61 -6.44 11.05
C THR A 68 18.40 -5.46 9.90
N CYS A 69 17.19 -4.92 9.74
CA CYS A 69 16.78 -4.20 8.54
C CYS A 69 16.94 -2.69 8.72
N PHE A 70 17.75 -2.08 7.85
CA PHE A 70 17.86 -0.62 7.66
C PHE A 70 17.38 -0.21 6.25
N ALA A 71 16.57 -1.04 5.61
CA ALA A 71 15.95 -0.74 4.32
C ALA A 71 14.55 -0.12 4.52
N GLY A 72 14.17 0.75 3.60
CA GLY A 72 12.88 1.43 3.57
C GLY A 72 12.29 1.44 2.15
N GLY A 73 12.22 2.61 1.52
CA GLY A 73 11.70 2.75 0.15
C GLY A 73 10.17 2.63 0.05
N GLY A 74 9.47 2.98 1.13
CA GLY A 74 8.01 2.94 1.22
C GLY A 74 7.45 1.74 1.99
N VAL A 75 8.33 0.79 2.42
CA VAL A 75 8.00 -0.35 3.28
C VAL A 75 9.04 -0.43 4.39
N TYR A 76 8.61 -0.39 5.64
CA TYR A 76 9.49 -0.24 6.79
C TYR A 76 9.25 -1.32 7.84
N ASP A 77 10.32 -1.72 8.54
CA ASP A 77 10.27 -2.75 9.59
C ASP A 77 9.78 -2.17 10.93
N HIS A 78 8.48 -1.90 11.04
CA HIS A 78 7.85 -1.40 12.27
C HIS A 78 7.52 -2.53 13.26
N TYR A 79 7.42 -2.17 14.54
CA TYR A 79 6.96 -3.07 15.59
C TYR A 79 5.44 -3.23 15.52
N ALA A 80 5.01 -4.48 15.66
CA ALA A 80 3.60 -4.82 15.73
C ALA A 80 3.27 -5.43 17.10
N PRO A 81 2.32 -4.86 17.89
CA PRO A 81 1.87 -5.47 19.13
C PRO A 81 1.36 -6.90 18.91
N SER A 82 1.84 -7.85 19.72
CA SER A 82 1.58 -9.29 19.53
C SER A 82 0.10 -9.68 19.59
N VAL A 83 -0.72 -8.91 20.31
CA VAL A 83 -2.17 -9.16 20.43
C VAL A 83 -2.93 -9.00 19.11
N ILE A 84 -2.39 -8.23 18.15
CA ILE A 84 -3.04 -8.01 16.86
C ILE A 84 -3.26 -9.34 16.15
N GLN A 85 -2.25 -10.20 16.10
CA GLN A 85 -2.36 -11.53 15.46
C GLN A 85 -3.41 -12.41 16.16
N ASN A 86 -3.49 -12.36 17.48
CA ASN A 86 -4.48 -13.12 18.24
C ASN A 86 -5.91 -12.66 17.93
N LEU A 87 -6.12 -11.36 17.75
CA LEU A 87 -7.42 -10.82 17.38
C LEU A 87 -7.78 -11.14 15.93
N LEU A 88 -6.85 -10.99 15.00
CA LEU A 88 -7.08 -11.26 13.58
C LEU A 88 -7.36 -12.75 13.28
N SER A 89 -6.76 -13.65 14.05
CA SER A 89 -6.95 -15.11 13.88
C SER A 89 -8.30 -15.62 14.34
N ARG A 90 -9.13 -14.77 14.98
CA ARG A 90 -10.50 -15.16 15.33
C ARG A 90 -11.32 -15.40 14.08
N SER A 91 -12.07 -16.49 14.07
CA SER A 91 -12.85 -16.92 12.91
C SER A 91 -13.86 -15.88 12.43
N GLU A 92 -14.40 -15.08 13.36
CA GLU A 92 -15.36 -14.02 13.08
C GLU A 92 -14.80 -12.95 12.13
N PHE A 93 -13.48 -12.71 12.17
CA PHE A 93 -12.80 -11.78 11.27
C PHE A 93 -12.15 -12.50 10.08
N LEU A 94 -11.42 -13.60 10.35
CA LEU A 94 -10.63 -14.32 9.35
C LEU A 94 -11.48 -14.88 8.21
N THR A 95 -12.70 -15.36 8.52
CA THR A 95 -13.61 -15.94 7.52
C THR A 95 -14.65 -14.94 7.01
N SER A 96 -14.68 -13.71 7.51
CA SER A 96 -15.62 -12.71 7.03
C SER A 96 -15.31 -12.29 5.60
N TYR A 97 -16.36 -12.01 4.85
CA TYR A 97 -16.25 -11.52 3.48
C TYR A 97 -16.89 -10.13 3.36
N THR A 98 -17.30 -9.73 2.19
CA THR A 98 -17.92 -8.42 1.98
C THR A 98 -19.23 -8.28 2.78
N PRO A 99 -19.38 -7.21 3.59
CA PRO A 99 -20.53 -7.02 4.45
C PRO A 99 -21.76 -6.44 3.70
N TYR A 100 -22.27 -7.18 2.72
CA TYR A 100 -23.44 -6.73 1.95
C TYR A 100 -24.73 -6.69 2.78
N GLN A 101 -24.90 -7.66 3.67
CA GLN A 101 -26.07 -7.73 4.55
C GLN A 101 -25.74 -7.06 5.88
N ALA A 102 -26.18 -5.81 6.04
CA ALA A 102 -25.90 -5.01 7.21
C ALA A 102 -26.39 -5.67 8.51
N GLU A 103 -27.50 -6.41 8.44
CA GLU A 103 -28.14 -7.06 9.59
C GLU A 103 -27.24 -8.06 10.31
N ILE A 104 -26.39 -8.76 9.58
CA ILE A 104 -25.47 -9.80 10.13
C ILE A 104 -24.01 -9.37 10.13
N SER A 105 -23.69 -8.19 9.60
CA SER A 105 -22.31 -7.74 9.39
C SER A 105 -21.96 -6.49 10.20
N GLN A 106 -22.69 -6.21 11.27
CA GLN A 106 -22.50 -4.97 12.04
C GLN A 106 -21.10 -4.82 12.62
N GLY A 107 -20.47 -5.90 13.07
CA GLY A 107 -19.09 -5.87 13.57
C GLY A 107 -18.08 -5.50 12.48
N THR A 108 -18.21 -6.09 11.29
CA THR A 108 -17.37 -5.78 10.13
C THR A 108 -17.57 -4.33 9.66
N LEU A 109 -18.81 -3.89 9.54
CA LEU A 109 -19.11 -2.52 9.15
C LEU A 109 -18.60 -1.51 10.19
N HIS A 110 -18.68 -1.85 11.47
CA HIS A 110 -18.21 -0.99 12.57
C HIS A 110 -16.69 -0.75 12.46
N TYR A 111 -15.87 -1.80 12.37
CA TYR A 111 -14.42 -1.57 12.30
C TYR A 111 -13.99 -0.89 10.99
N ILE A 112 -14.72 -1.10 9.88
CA ILE A 112 -14.45 -0.35 8.64
C ILE A 112 -14.75 1.14 8.86
N PHE A 113 -15.84 1.47 9.54
CA PHE A 113 -16.16 2.86 9.88
C PHE A 113 -15.10 3.48 10.79
N GLU A 114 -14.59 2.74 11.77
CA GLU A 114 -13.49 3.19 12.63
C GLU A 114 -12.21 3.42 11.83
N PHE A 115 -11.83 2.48 10.93
CA PHE A 115 -10.71 2.67 10.01
C PHE A 115 -10.85 3.97 9.21
N GLN A 116 -12.00 4.18 8.59
CA GLN A 116 -12.28 5.41 7.82
C GLN A 116 -12.10 6.67 8.66
N SER A 117 -12.64 6.65 9.89
CA SER A 117 -12.58 7.80 10.81
C SER A 117 -11.16 8.10 11.24
N MET A 118 -10.39 7.06 11.61
CA MET A 118 -8.99 7.20 12.02
C MET A 118 -8.10 7.69 10.87
N MET A 119 -8.31 7.17 9.65
CA MET A 119 -7.54 7.60 8.48
C MET A 119 -7.88 9.04 8.06
N ALA A 120 -9.15 9.44 8.14
CA ALA A 120 -9.55 10.81 7.88
C ALA A 120 -8.90 11.78 8.88
N GLU A 121 -8.90 11.44 10.17
CA GLU A 121 -8.23 12.24 11.21
C GLU A 121 -6.73 12.30 11.03
N LEU A 122 -6.06 11.15 10.78
CA LEU A 122 -4.61 11.08 10.60
C LEU A 122 -4.12 11.89 9.39
N THR A 123 -4.91 11.93 8.32
CA THR A 123 -4.58 12.66 7.09
C THR A 123 -5.06 14.12 7.08
N GLY A 124 -5.87 14.53 8.08
CA GLY A 124 -6.51 15.84 8.12
C GLY A 124 -7.56 16.06 7.03
N MET A 125 -8.13 14.95 6.48
CA MET A 125 -9.13 14.99 5.41
C MET A 125 -10.54 14.76 5.96
N ASP A 126 -11.57 15.13 5.16
CA ASP A 126 -12.97 15.06 5.61
C ASP A 126 -13.51 13.63 5.61
N ILE A 127 -13.07 12.77 4.69
CA ILE A 127 -13.62 11.44 4.50
C ILE A 127 -12.58 10.45 3.98
N ALA A 128 -12.71 9.18 4.36
CA ALA A 128 -11.93 8.06 3.84
C ALA A 128 -12.84 6.95 3.31
N ASN A 129 -12.34 6.16 2.36
CA ASN A 129 -12.98 4.90 1.95
C ASN A 129 -12.59 3.73 2.87
N ALA A 130 -13.17 2.56 2.63
CA ALA A 130 -12.95 1.36 3.45
C ALA A 130 -11.53 0.77 3.35
N SER A 131 -10.77 1.07 2.37
CA SER A 131 -9.37 0.85 2.01
C SER A 131 -9.20 0.62 0.51
N MET A 132 -7.96 0.72 0.06
CA MET A 132 -7.52 0.40 -1.30
C MET A 132 -6.72 -0.92 -1.28
N TYR A 133 -6.31 -1.42 -2.45
CA TYR A 133 -5.50 -2.65 -2.51
C TYR A 133 -4.12 -2.43 -1.90
N GLU A 134 -3.42 -1.39 -2.32
CA GLU A 134 -2.14 -0.91 -1.76
C GLU A 134 -1.87 0.53 -2.23
N GLY A 135 -0.80 1.15 -1.74
CA GLY A 135 -0.53 2.58 -1.96
C GLY A 135 -0.30 2.97 -3.43
N THR A 136 0.28 2.09 -4.26
CA THR A 136 0.53 2.38 -5.68
C THR A 136 -0.75 2.40 -6.50
N THR A 137 -1.64 1.41 -6.31
CA THR A 137 -2.98 1.45 -6.94
C THR A 137 -3.86 2.55 -6.37
N ALA A 138 -3.75 2.87 -5.08
CA ALA A 138 -4.43 4.03 -4.51
C ALA A 138 -4.04 5.32 -5.23
N THR A 139 -2.74 5.47 -5.57
CA THR A 139 -2.25 6.63 -6.33
C THR A 139 -2.79 6.65 -7.76
N ALA A 140 -2.85 5.50 -8.43
CA ALA A 140 -3.44 5.40 -9.77
C ALA A 140 -4.94 5.71 -9.77
N GLU A 141 -5.66 5.24 -8.78
CA GLU A 141 -7.10 5.54 -8.63
C GLU A 141 -7.33 7.03 -8.31
N ALA A 142 -6.46 7.68 -7.53
CA ALA A 142 -6.53 9.11 -7.32
C ALA A 142 -6.31 9.91 -8.62
N MET A 143 -5.39 9.45 -9.48
CA MET A 143 -5.21 9.96 -10.83
C MET A 143 -6.51 9.84 -11.65
N MET A 144 -7.18 8.69 -11.59
CA MET A 144 -8.46 8.47 -12.27
C MET A 144 -9.55 9.40 -11.74
N VAL A 145 -9.63 9.59 -10.42
CA VAL A 145 -10.57 10.54 -9.80
C VAL A 145 -10.30 11.96 -10.30
N ALA A 146 -9.05 12.39 -10.39
CA ALA A 146 -8.71 13.71 -10.90
C ALA A 146 -9.11 13.87 -12.37
N PHE A 147 -8.80 12.89 -13.21
CA PHE A 147 -9.17 12.88 -14.62
C PHE A 147 -10.69 12.94 -14.82
N ASP A 148 -11.45 12.11 -14.12
CA ASP A 148 -12.91 12.08 -14.20
C ASP A 148 -13.58 13.32 -13.59
N ASN A 149 -12.86 14.03 -12.71
CA ASN A 149 -13.34 15.31 -12.15
C ASN A 149 -13.22 16.45 -13.15
N ALA A 150 -12.23 16.41 -14.01
CA ALA A 150 -11.91 17.46 -14.95
C ALA A 150 -12.63 17.28 -16.29
N LYS A 151 -13.54 18.20 -16.64
CA LYS A 151 -14.38 18.08 -17.85
C LYS A 151 -13.62 18.24 -19.19
N LYS A 152 -12.43 18.86 -19.18
CA LYS A 152 -11.70 19.24 -20.41
C LYS A 152 -10.18 19.03 -20.30
N ALA A 153 -9.69 18.57 -19.17
CA ALA A 153 -8.27 18.29 -18.96
C ALA A 153 -7.97 16.82 -19.20
N ASP A 154 -6.88 16.53 -19.86
CA ASP A 154 -6.44 15.18 -20.21
C ASP A 154 -5.05 14.85 -19.65
N THR A 155 -4.45 15.79 -18.93
CA THR A 155 -3.09 15.68 -18.43
C THR A 155 -3.09 15.57 -16.90
N VAL A 156 -2.30 14.67 -16.34
CA VAL A 156 -1.98 14.63 -14.91
C VAL A 156 -0.49 14.83 -14.74
N LEU A 157 -0.10 15.73 -13.85
CA LEU A 157 1.28 15.96 -13.49
C LEU A 157 1.68 15.09 -12.31
N TYR A 158 2.92 14.64 -12.29
CA TYR A 158 3.48 13.91 -11.16
C TYR A 158 4.90 14.38 -10.88
N SER A 159 5.30 14.45 -9.62
CA SER A 159 6.68 14.82 -9.28
C SER A 159 7.67 13.71 -9.68
N GLU A 160 8.82 14.09 -10.20
CA GLU A 160 9.94 13.15 -10.39
C GLU A 160 10.47 12.57 -9.09
N THR A 161 10.09 13.16 -7.94
CA THR A 161 10.46 12.68 -6.60
C THR A 161 9.53 11.58 -6.07
N LEU A 162 8.49 11.16 -6.81
CA LEU A 162 7.69 9.98 -6.48
C LEU A 162 8.52 8.68 -6.55
N CYS A 163 8.15 7.70 -5.74
CA CYS A 163 8.72 6.35 -5.85
C CYS A 163 8.56 5.77 -7.26
N LYS A 164 9.60 5.10 -7.76
CA LYS A 164 9.65 4.57 -9.14
C LYS A 164 8.55 3.56 -9.44
N ASN A 165 8.17 2.73 -8.47
CA ASN A 165 7.07 1.77 -8.58
C ASN A 165 5.72 2.49 -8.78
N ILE A 166 5.45 3.57 -8.06
CA ILE A 166 4.26 4.41 -8.23
C ILE A 166 4.22 4.96 -9.66
N ILE A 167 5.31 5.56 -10.12
CA ILE A 167 5.42 6.09 -11.50
C ILE A 167 5.15 4.99 -12.54
N GLY A 168 5.65 3.77 -12.30
CA GLY A 168 5.40 2.62 -13.17
C GLY A 168 3.93 2.26 -13.30
N VAL A 169 3.21 2.21 -12.17
CA VAL A 169 1.76 1.92 -12.13
C VAL A 169 0.96 3.06 -12.75
N LEU A 170 1.29 4.32 -12.44
CA LEU A 170 0.66 5.49 -13.06
C LEU A 170 0.76 5.45 -14.59
N LYS A 171 1.93 5.11 -15.15
CA LYS A 171 2.13 4.98 -16.60
C LYS A 171 1.26 3.88 -17.21
N THR A 172 1.11 2.75 -16.53
CA THR A 172 0.26 1.65 -16.98
C THR A 172 -1.20 2.08 -17.05
N TYR A 173 -1.73 2.63 -15.96
CA TYR A 173 -3.11 3.10 -15.93
C TYR A 173 -3.36 4.22 -16.93
N ALA A 174 -2.48 5.21 -17.00
CA ALA A 174 -2.58 6.33 -17.92
C ALA A 174 -2.62 5.88 -19.39
N HIS A 175 -1.80 4.89 -19.76
CA HIS A 175 -1.78 4.32 -21.12
C HIS A 175 -3.14 3.76 -21.53
N PHE A 176 -3.77 2.93 -20.68
CA PHE A 176 -5.04 2.28 -21.00
C PHE A 176 -6.25 3.21 -20.90
N HIS A 177 -6.14 4.30 -20.14
CA HIS A 177 -7.22 5.28 -19.98
C HIS A 177 -7.04 6.55 -20.83
N GLY A 178 -5.99 6.61 -21.66
CA GLY A 178 -5.74 7.77 -22.54
C GLY A 178 -5.37 9.05 -21.79
N ILE A 179 -4.81 8.94 -20.56
CA ILE A 179 -4.37 10.07 -19.75
C ILE A 179 -2.94 10.42 -20.13
N LYS A 180 -2.68 11.72 -20.36
CA LYS A 180 -1.33 12.21 -20.57
C LYS A 180 -0.64 12.42 -19.23
N LEU A 181 0.45 11.70 -19.00
CA LEU A 181 1.31 11.91 -17.82
C LEU A 181 2.49 12.80 -18.16
N LYS A 182 2.74 13.81 -17.34
CA LYS A 182 3.92 14.66 -17.45
C LYS A 182 4.62 14.78 -16.11
N ALA A 183 5.94 14.70 -16.12
CA ALA A 183 6.74 14.87 -14.92
C ALA A 183 6.93 16.36 -14.59
N ILE A 184 6.84 16.70 -13.32
CA ILE A 184 7.33 17.95 -12.75
C ILE A 184 8.78 17.70 -12.37
N LYS A 185 9.71 18.52 -12.85
CA LYS A 185 11.14 18.38 -12.61
C LYS A 185 11.48 18.44 -11.12
N ALA A 186 12.45 17.64 -10.72
CA ALA A 186 13.08 17.76 -9.43
C ALA A 186 14.30 18.70 -9.51
N VAL A 187 14.44 19.56 -8.52
CA VAL A 187 15.62 20.44 -8.33
C VAL A 187 16.17 20.16 -6.93
N ASP A 188 17.41 19.74 -6.85
CA ASP A 188 18.08 19.34 -5.59
C ASP A 188 17.25 18.37 -4.73
N GLY A 189 16.62 17.39 -5.40
CA GLY A 189 15.82 16.35 -4.74
C GLY A 189 14.39 16.75 -4.33
N GLU A 190 13.96 17.98 -4.59
CA GLU A 190 12.60 18.50 -4.29
C GLU A 190 11.83 18.82 -5.56
N THR A 191 10.52 18.75 -5.51
CA THR A 191 9.60 19.10 -6.59
C THR A 191 9.69 20.61 -6.93
N SER A 192 10.00 20.96 -8.16
CA SER A 192 10.11 22.36 -8.58
C SER A 192 8.76 23.05 -8.65
N HIS A 193 8.50 24.01 -7.76
CA HIS A 193 7.28 24.83 -7.77
C HIS A 193 7.21 25.72 -9.04
N GLU A 194 8.36 26.19 -9.55
CA GLU A 194 8.43 26.97 -10.79
C GLU A 194 8.00 26.13 -11.99
N ASP A 195 8.51 24.89 -12.13
CA ASP A 195 8.13 24.01 -13.22
C ASP A 195 6.65 23.59 -13.12
N LEU A 196 6.14 23.33 -11.90
CA LEU A 196 4.73 23.10 -11.65
C LEU A 196 3.87 24.25 -12.18
N LYS A 197 4.19 25.49 -11.78
CA LYS A 197 3.46 26.67 -12.20
C LYS A 197 3.44 26.85 -13.72
N ASN A 198 4.60 26.69 -14.38
CA ASN A 198 4.72 26.79 -15.83
C ASN A 198 3.87 25.72 -16.55
N GLN A 199 3.85 24.49 -16.05
CA GLN A 199 3.05 23.41 -16.64
C GLN A 199 1.55 23.60 -16.43
N LEU A 200 1.12 24.10 -15.27
CA LEU A 200 -0.29 24.42 -14.99
C LEU A 200 -0.80 25.57 -15.87
N GLN A 201 -0.01 26.63 -16.03
CA GLN A 201 -0.36 27.78 -16.91
C GLN A 201 -0.49 27.38 -18.39
N ALA A 202 0.16 26.30 -18.83
CA ALA A 202 -0.04 25.75 -20.18
C ALA A 202 -1.45 25.13 -20.36
N GLY A 203 -2.18 24.91 -19.28
CA GLY A 203 -3.56 24.43 -19.26
C GLY A 203 -3.73 22.94 -19.49
N GLY A 204 -4.97 22.45 -19.33
CA GLY A 204 -5.33 21.06 -19.60
C GLY A 204 -4.91 20.05 -18.52
N VAL A 205 -4.54 20.50 -17.31
CA VAL A 205 -4.13 19.67 -16.19
C VAL A 205 -5.31 19.35 -15.30
N ALA A 206 -5.55 18.05 -15.05
CA ALA A 206 -6.62 17.54 -14.19
C ALA A 206 -6.19 17.41 -12.72
N GLY A 207 -4.93 17.10 -12.48
CA GLY A 207 -4.40 16.91 -11.14
C GLY A 207 -2.89 16.87 -11.09
N VAL A 208 -2.37 17.05 -9.89
CA VAL A 208 -0.94 17.08 -9.55
C VAL A 208 -0.69 16.11 -8.41
N ILE A 209 0.28 15.21 -8.56
CA ILE A 209 0.61 14.19 -7.58
C ILE A 209 2.02 14.41 -7.06
N VAL A 210 2.16 14.55 -5.74
CA VAL A 210 3.44 14.65 -5.03
C VAL A 210 3.53 13.60 -3.92
N GLN A 211 4.70 13.43 -3.30
CA GLN A 211 4.92 12.45 -2.22
C GLN A 211 5.63 13.10 -1.03
N GLN A 212 5.20 12.73 0.19
CA GLN A 212 5.73 13.24 1.45
C GLN A 212 5.84 12.13 2.52
N PRO A 213 7.04 11.79 3.04
CA PRO A 213 8.33 12.15 2.46
C PRO A 213 8.51 11.61 1.04
N ASN A 214 9.39 12.24 0.26
CA ASN A 214 9.60 11.79 -1.11
C ASN A 214 10.51 10.56 -1.21
N ARG A 215 10.77 10.04 -2.42
CA ARG A 215 11.57 8.82 -2.63
C ARG A 215 13.02 8.88 -2.12
N HIS A 216 13.51 10.04 -1.73
CA HIS A 216 14.84 10.24 -1.15
C HIS A 216 14.79 10.43 0.37
N GLY A 217 13.60 10.31 0.97
CA GLY A 217 13.34 10.57 2.38
C GLY A 217 13.17 12.05 2.73
N ILE A 218 13.24 12.96 1.75
CA ILE A 218 13.19 14.41 1.97
C ILE A 218 11.77 14.84 2.36
N ILE A 219 11.69 15.71 3.37
CA ILE A 219 10.47 16.43 3.75
C ILE A 219 10.40 17.69 2.88
N GLU A 220 9.53 17.70 1.88
CA GLU A 220 9.36 18.82 0.97
C GLU A 220 8.42 19.90 1.55
N ASP A 221 8.65 21.16 1.21
CA ASP A 221 7.74 22.26 1.55
C ASP A 221 6.77 22.51 0.40
N PHE A 222 5.49 22.15 0.59
CA PHE A 222 4.42 22.35 -0.39
C PHE A 222 3.64 23.67 -0.20
N THR A 223 4.22 24.67 0.46
CA THR A 223 3.59 25.98 0.60
C THR A 223 3.26 26.57 -0.77
N GLY A 224 1.99 26.94 -0.99
CA GLY A 224 1.49 27.52 -2.24
C GLY A 224 1.19 26.53 -3.37
N PHE A 225 1.51 25.22 -3.22
CA PHE A 225 1.20 24.22 -4.25
C PHE A 225 -0.30 24.05 -4.45
N ALA A 226 -1.07 23.93 -3.36
CA ALA A 226 -2.52 23.80 -3.42
C ALA A 226 -3.16 25.01 -4.12
N ASP A 227 -2.78 26.22 -3.73
CA ASP A 227 -3.31 27.45 -4.34
C ASP A 227 -3.02 27.50 -5.84
N THR A 228 -1.77 27.21 -6.24
CA THR A 228 -1.36 27.16 -7.65
C THR A 228 -2.16 26.11 -8.45
N CYS A 229 -2.44 24.95 -7.86
CA CYS A 229 -3.28 23.92 -8.49
C CYS A 229 -4.74 24.37 -8.63
N HIS A 230 -5.31 24.94 -7.56
CA HIS A 230 -6.72 25.32 -7.50
C HIS A 230 -7.05 26.52 -8.41
N GLU A 231 -6.12 27.48 -8.59
CA GLU A 231 -6.24 28.57 -9.56
C GLU A 231 -6.49 28.05 -10.98
N GLU A 232 -5.84 26.96 -11.35
CA GLU A 232 -5.97 26.29 -12.65
C GLU A 232 -7.00 25.13 -12.64
N LYS A 233 -7.76 24.96 -11.55
CA LYS A 233 -8.80 23.92 -11.36
C LYS A 233 -8.27 22.47 -11.40
N ALA A 234 -6.99 22.28 -11.15
CA ALA A 234 -6.37 20.97 -10.98
C ALA A 234 -6.51 20.50 -9.53
N LEU A 235 -6.72 19.20 -9.29
CA LEU A 235 -6.70 18.64 -7.95
C LEU A 235 -5.26 18.48 -7.46
N PHE A 236 -5.04 18.81 -6.18
CA PHE A 236 -3.77 18.57 -5.49
C PHE A 236 -3.83 17.27 -4.69
N ILE A 237 -2.93 16.32 -4.98
CA ILE A 237 -2.92 14.94 -4.47
C ILE A 237 -1.60 14.68 -3.79
N ILE A 238 -1.62 14.25 -2.53
CA ILE A 238 -0.42 13.93 -1.77
C ILE A 238 -0.41 12.43 -1.41
N ASN A 239 0.65 11.73 -1.82
CA ASN A 239 0.97 10.39 -1.35
C ASN A 239 1.83 10.50 -0.09
N SER A 240 1.45 9.80 0.99
CA SER A 240 2.17 9.88 2.27
C SER A 240 2.32 8.51 2.94
N VAL A 241 3.42 8.36 3.68
CA VAL A 241 3.59 7.25 4.63
C VAL A 241 2.69 7.51 5.84
N ALA A 242 1.77 6.57 6.14
CA ALA A 242 0.71 6.81 7.12
C ALA A 242 1.22 7.14 8.53
N ALA A 243 2.21 6.40 9.05
CA ALA A 243 2.72 6.63 10.41
C ALA A 243 3.46 7.97 10.57
N ASP A 244 4.08 8.46 9.50
CA ASP A 244 4.86 9.71 9.53
C ASP A 244 3.96 10.93 9.72
N LEU A 245 2.67 10.82 9.36
CA LEU A 245 1.67 11.88 9.54
C LEU A 245 1.39 12.21 11.01
N ALA A 246 1.83 11.36 11.94
CA ALA A 246 1.77 11.68 13.37
C ALA A 246 2.69 12.85 13.78
N LEU A 247 3.70 13.18 12.98
CA LEU A 247 4.66 14.27 13.20
C LEU A 247 4.72 15.27 12.06
N LEU A 248 4.45 14.85 10.83
CA LEU A 248 4.52 15.72 9.66
C LEU A 248 3.21 16.48 9.46
N LYS A 249 3.30 17.63 8.83
CA LYS A 249 2.13 18.37 8.35
C LYS A 249 1.31 17.49 7.42
N THR A 250 0.03 17.35 7.75
CA THR A 250 -0.86 16.43 7.06
C THR A 250 -1.24 16.91 5.66
N PRO A 251 -1.67 16.01 4.74
CA PRO A 251 -2.19 16.42 3.43
C PRO A 251 -3.31 17.45 3.51
N GLY A 252 -4.24 17.30 4.46
CA GLY A 252 -5.31 18.28 4.67
C GLY A 252 -4.79 19.67 5.06
N GLU A 253 -3.77 19.75 5.93
CA GLU A 253 -3.12 21.03 6.28
C GLU A 253 -2.33 21.65 5.12
N TRP A 254 -1.84 20.83 4.18
CA TRP A 254 -1.26 21.31 2.92
C TRP A 254 -2.28 21.77 1.89
N GLY A 255 -3.59 21.60 2.16
CA GLY A 255 -4.69 21.95 1.26
C GLY A 255 -4.91 20.92 0.13
N ALA A 256 -4.48 19.67 0.33
CA ALA A 256 -4.72 18.61 -0.65
C ALA A 256 -6.21 18.31 -0.81
N ASP A 257 -6.63 17.96 -2.02
CA ASP A 257 -7.98 17.46 -2.33
C ASP A 257 -8.11 15.98 -2.05
N ILE A 258 -7.00 15.23 -2.23
CA ILE A 258 -6.92 13.78 -2.01
C ILE A 258 -5.61 13.46 -1.31
N ALA A 259 -5.71 12.66 -0.25
CA ALA A 259 -4.59 12.02 0.42
C ALA A 259 -4.63 10.52 0.16
N ILE A 260 -3.50 9.95 -0.26
CA ILE A 260 -3.36 8.52 -0.57
C ILE A 260 -2.04 7.99 -0.01
N GLY A 261 -1.93 6.69 0.09
CA GLY A 261 -0.72 5.99 0.50
C GLY A 261 -0.97 4.57 0.93
N ASP A 262 0.02 3.97 1.55
CA ASP A 262 -0.04 2.62 2.11
C ASP A 262 -0.13 2.66 3.64
N ILE A 263 -0.85 1.71 4.23
CA ILE A 263 -0.97 1.56 5.68
C ILE A 263 0.05 0.58 6.27
N GLN A 264 1.02 0.12 5.50
CA GLN A 264 2.03 -0.83 5.96
C GLN A 264 2.77 -0.32 7.21
N SER A 265 3.07 0.97 7.26
CA SER A 265 3.73 1.63 8.40
C SER A 265 2.91 1.62 9.70
N LEU A 266 1.62 1.26 9.66
CA LEU A 266 0.78 1.05 10.84
C LEU A 266 0.92 -0.39 11.39
N GLY A 267 2.16 -0.87 11.50
CA GLY A 267 2.52 -2.11 12.13
C GLY A 267 2.35 -3.37 11.26
N LEU A 268 1.97 -3.27 10.00
CA LEU A 268 1.88 -4.44 9.13
C LEU A 268 3.29 -5.00 8.84
N PRO A 269 3.48 -6.34 8.91
CA PRO A 269 4.79 -6.93 8.62
C PRO A 269 5.15 -6.76 7.14
N MET A 270 6.45 -6.70 6.85
CA MET A 270 6.95 -6.61 5.46
C MET A 270 6.53 -7.79 4.59
N ALA A 271 6.49 -9.01 5.15
CA ALA A 271 5.91 -10.24 4.60
C ALA A 271 6.18 -10.47 3.10
N PHE A 272 7.40 -10.20 2.64
CA PHE A 272 7.84 -10.40 1.24
C PHE A 272 6.94 -9.75 0.18
N GLY A 273 6.31 -8.64 0.49
CA GLY A 273 5.45 -7.89 -0.44
C GLY A 273 3.96 -7.94 -0.14
N GLY A 274 3.59 -8.35 1.05
CA GLY A 274 2.20 -8.26 1.49
C GLY A 274 1.61 -9.51 2.14
N PRO A 275 0.30 -9.47 2.41
CA PRO A 275 -0.64 -8.45 1.97
C PRO A 275 -0.47 -7.11 2.68
N TYR A 276 -0.62 -6.01 1.92
CA TYR A 276 -0.71 -4.64 2.45
C TYR A 276 -2.12 -4.08 2.23
N ALA A 277 -2.34 -2.80 2.51
CA ALA A 277 -3.53 -2.10 2.09
C ALA A 277 -3.21 -0.63 1.84
N GLY A 278 -3.90 -0.05 0.85
CA GLY A 278 -3.85 1.37 0.60
C GLY A 278 -4.95 2.13 1.34
N TYR A 279 -4.76 3.41 1.52
CA TYR A 279 -5.82 4.33 1.94
C TYR A 279 -6.08 5.39 0.89
N MET A 280 -7.30 5.89 0.85
CA MET A 280 -7.68 7.06 0.09
C MET A 280 -8.66 7.90 0.89
N CYS A 281 -8.23 9.13 1.17
CA CYS A 281 -9.02 10.13 1.86
C CYS A 281 -9.20 11.35 0.94
N SER A 282 -10.29 12.10 1.11
CA SER A 282 -10.54 13.28 0.30
C SER A 282 -11.34 14.34 1.04
N THR A 283 -11.43 15.52 0.42
CA THR A 283 -12.43 16.51 0.81
C THR A 283 -13.84 15.98 0.54
N GLU A 284 -14.84 16.46 1.29
CA GLU A 284 -16.26 16.07 1.16
C GLU A 284 -16.78 16.26 -0.29
N LYS A 285 -16.28 17.25 -1.00
CA LYS A 285 -16.66 17.54 -2.40
C LYS A 285 -16.41 16.34 -3.34
N LEU A 286 -15.41 15.53 -3.05
CA LEU A 286 -15.02 14.38 -3.87
C LEU A 286 -15.62 13.05 -3.38
N MET A 287 -16.35 13.02 -2.27
CA MET A 287 -16.92 11.81 -1.65
C MET A 287 -17.62 10.89 -2.68
N ARG A 288 -18.41 11.44 -3.58
CA ARG A 288 -19.14 10.68 -4.59
C ARG A 288 -18.27 10.16 -5.73
N LYS A 289 -17.01 10.53 -5.77
CA LYS A 289 -16.03 10.13 -6.79
C LYS A 289 -14.98 9.15 -6.25
N LEU A 290 -14.90 9.00 -4.93
CA LEU A 290 -13.98 8.04 -4.31
C LEU A 290 -14.29 6.62 -4.79
N PRO A 291 -13.29 5.83 -5.21
CA PRO A 291 -13.45 4.41 -5.48
C PRO A 291 -13.64 3.62 -4.19
N GLY A 292 -14.05 2.37 -4.32
CA GLY A 292 -14.21 1.45 -3.20
C GLY A 292 -15.43 1.75 -2.34
N ARG A 293 -15.57 1.01 -1.26
CA ARG A 293 -16.73 1.09 -0.36
C ARG A 293 -16.59 2.22 0.64
N ILE A 294 -17.74 2.73 1.05
CA ILE A 294 -17.85 3.68 2.17
C ILE A 294 -18.95 3.18 3.10
N VAL A 295 -18.62 3.06 4.37
CA VAL A 295 -19.56 2.72 5.44
C VAL A 295 -20.04 4.01 6.11
N GLY A 296 -21.35 4.12 6.28
CA GLY A 296 -21.98 5.22 6.98
C GLY A 296 -22.60 4.76 8.30
N LYS A 297 -22.65 5.68 9.27
CA LYS A 297 -23.35 5.51 10.54
C LYS A 297 -24.78 6.01 10.40
N THR A 298 -25.75 5.23 10.90
CA THR A 298 -27.18 5.57 10.92
C THR A 298 -27.86 5.00 12.18
N CYS A 299 -29.17 5.07 12.25
CA CYS A 299 -29.97 4.46 13.30
C CYS A 299 -30.97 3.47 12.73
N ASP A 300 -31.24 2.39 13.46
CA ASP A 300 -32.33 1.44 13.15
C ASP A 300 -33.71 2.02 13.54
N SER A 301 -34.77 1.24 13.27
CA SER A 301 -36.16 1.63 13.63
C SER A 301 -36.39 1.81 15.11
N ARG A 302 -35.49 1.34 15.98
CA ARG A 302 -35.53 1.51 17.44
C ARG A 302 -34.64 2.65 17.94
N GLY A 303 -33.99 3.40 17.00
CA GLY A 303 -33.07 4.48 17.33
C GLY A 303 -31.69 4.04 17.78
N GLN A 304 -31.34 2.74 17.62
CA GLN A 304 -30.02 2.22 17.96
C GLN A 304 -29.04 2.54 16.83
N ARG A 305 -27.79 2.91 17.20
CA ARG A 305 -26.72 3.15 16.25
C ARG A 305 -26.38 1.87 15.49
N VAL A 306 -26.39 1.96 14.16
CA VAL A 306 -26.03 0.89 13.24
C VAL A 306 -25.19 1.43 12.10
N PHE A 307 -24.55 0.53 11.35
CA PHE A 307 -23.69 0.85 10.21
C PHE A 307 -24.22 0.18 8.95
N ALA A 308 -24.04 0.84 7.81
CA ALA A 308 -24.47 0.32 6.51
C ALA A 308 -23.50 0.78 5.40
N LEU A 309 -23.41 -0.01 4.33
CA LEU A 309 -22.75 0.42 3.10
C LEU A 309 -23.53 1.57 2.47
N THR A 310 -22.82 2.63 2.09
CA THR A 310 -23.42 3.83 1.48
C THR A 310 -22.87 4.06 0.07
N LEU A 311 -23.57 4.88 -0.70
CA LEU A 311 -23.14 5.31 -2.06
C LEU A 311 -22.80 4.14 -3.02
N GLN A 312 -23.40 2.96 -2.85
CA GLN A 312 -23.13 1.77 -3.64
C GLN A 312 -23.38 1.95 -5.14
N ALA A 313 -24.24 2.90 -5.53
CA ALA A 313 -24.57 3.17 -6.93
C ALA A 313 -23.37 3.53 -7.84
N ARG A 314 -22.22 3.88 -7.27
CA ARG A 314 -20.95 4.16 -8.01
C ARG A 314 -20.09 2.92 -8.21
N GLU A 315 -20.37 1.80 -7.53
CA GLU A 315 -19.56 0.59 -7.57
C GLU A 315 -19.70 -0.18 -8.89
N GLN A 316 -18.67 -0.95 -9.23
CA GLN A 316 -18.56 -1.68 -10.50
C GLN A 316 -19.72 -2.66 -10.72
N HIS A 317 -20.17 -3.38 -9.70
CA HIS A 317 -21.25 -4.37 -9.81
C HIS A 317 -22.60 -3.75 -10.20
N ILE A 318 -22.78 -2.43 -9.99
CA ILE A 318 -23.95 -1.68 -10.42
C ILE A 318 -23.70 -0.96 -11.73
N ARG A 319 -22.60 -0.21 -11.86
CA ARG A 319 -22.29 0.62 -13.03
C ARG A 319 -21.64 -0.14 -14.19
N ARG A 320 -21.14 -1.33 -13.95
CA ARG A 320 -20.44 -2.18 -14.94
C ARG A 320 -19.32 -1.39 -15.64
N GLN A 321 -19.30 -1.36 -16.99
CA GLN A 321 -18.28 -0.63 -17.78
C GLN A 321 -18.27 0.90 -17.57
N LYS A 322 -19.29 1.45 -16.93
CA LYS A 322 -19.38 2.89 -16.62
C LYS A 322 -18.88 3.24 -15.21
N ALA A 323 -18.35 2.27 -14.48
CA ALA A 323 -17.75 2.52 -13.18
C ALA A 323 -16.43 3.27 -13.34
N THR A 324 -16.16 4.19 -12.43
CA THR A 324 -14.89 4.95 -12.41
C THR A 324 -13.71 4.04 -12.08
N SER A 325 -13.93 2.96 -11.33
CA SER A 325 -12.89 2.07 -10.82
C SER A 325 -13.31 0.61 -10.91
N ASN A 326 -12.34 -0.29 -11.05
CA ASN A 326 -12.50 -1.74 -10.96
C ASN A 326 -12.40 -2.29 -9.54
N ILE A 327 -12.22 -1.45 -8.53
CA ILE A 327 -12.14 -1.87 -7.14
C ILE A 327 -13.48 -2.48 -6.72
N CYS A 328 -13.43 -3.76 -6.36
CA CYS A 328 -14.59 -4.53 -5.91
C CYS A 328 -14.53 -4.79 -4.40
N SER A 329 -13.54 -5.57 -3.96
CA SER A 329 -13.27 -5.82 -2.56
C SER A 329 -12.08 -4.97 -2.11
N ASN A 330 -12.15 -4.46 -0.88
CA ASN A 330 -11.02 -3.80 -0.23
C ASN A 330 -10.17 -4.83 0.53
N GLN A 331 -9.10 -4.39 1.17
CA GLN A 331 -8.24 -5.20 2.04
C GLN A 331 -8.77 -5.16 3.49
N SER A 332 -9.96 -5.73 3.71
CA SER A 332 -10.71 -5.57 4.95
C SER A 332 -9.97 -6.08 6.19
N LEU A 333 -9.30 -7.24 6.10
CA LEU A 333 -8.53 -7.80 7.22
C LEU A 333 -7.31 -6.93 7.55
N MET A 334 -6.65 -6.35 6.55
CA MET A 334 -5.52 -5.44 6.75
C MET A 334 -5.97 -4.08 7.29
N ALA A 335 -7.15 -3.61 6.87
CA ALA A 335 -7.77 -2.42 7.47
C ALA A 335 -8.10 -2.65 8.94
N LEU A 336 -8.60 -3.84 9.31
CA LEU A 336 -8.79 -4.22 10.72
C LEU A 336 -7.46 -4.26 11.48
N TYR A 337 -6.40 -4.81 10.86
CA TYR A 337 -5.05 -4.80 11.44
C TYR A 337 -4.64 -3.39 11.84
N ALA A 338 -4.68 -2.46 10.89
CA ALA A 338 -4.33 -1.06 11.12
C ALA A 338 -5.26 -0.39 12.16
N THR A 339 -6.56 -0.71 12.15
CA THR A 339 -7.51 -0.19 13.14
C THR A 339 -7.13 -0.64 14.56
N ILE A 340 -6.79 -1.91 14.75
CA ILE A 340 -6.35 -2.44 16.05
C ILE A 340 -5.02 -1.77 16.44
N TYR A 341 -4.06 -1.66 15.52
CA TYR A 341 -2.79 -0.99 15.78
C TYR A 341 -3.00 0.46 16.24
N MET A 342 -3.76 1.25 15.49
CA MET A 342 -4.04 2.65 15.83
C MET A 342 -4.79 2.77 17.17
N SER A 343 -5.74 1.85 17.45
CA SER A 343 -6.47 1.82 18.72
C SER A 343 -5.58 1.51 19.91
N MET A 344 -4.59 0.62 19.74
CA MET A 344 -3.68 0.23 20.80
C MET A 344 -2.59 1.25 21.06
N MET A 345 -1.98 1.76 20.00
CA MET A 345 -0.91 2.76 20.07
C MET A 345 -1.47 4.12 20.52
N GLY A 346 -2.68 4.45 20.05
CA GLY A 346 -3.26 5.76 20.25
C GLY A 346 -2.42 6.85 19.59
N LYS A 347 -2.85 8.10 19.75
CA LYS A 347 -2.16 9.26 19.17
C LYS A 347 -0.72 9.38 19.69
N GLU A 348 -0.52 9.22 20.98
CA GLU A 348 0.80 9.41 21.60
C GLU A 348 1.76 8.26 21.22
N GLY A 349 1.30 7.00 21.18
CA GLY A 349 2.14 5.87 20.83
C GLY A 349 2.60 5.89 19.37
N ILE A 350 1.72 6.27 18.41
CA ILE A 350 2.13 6.42 17.01
C ILE A 350 3.15 7.55 16.88
N LYS A 351 2.92 8.68 17.56
CA LYS A 351 3.85 9.81 17.59
C LYS A 351 5.20 9.44 18.19
N GLU A 352 5.22 8.70 19.29
CA GLU A 352 6.45 8.23 19.93
C GLU A 352 7.24 7.30 19.00
N ALA A 353 6.58 6.31 18.37
CA ALA A 353 7.23 5.43 17.41
C ALA A 353 7.83 6.20 16.22
N ALA A 354 7.08 7.15 15.66
CA ALA A 354 7.54 8.02 14.58
C ALA A 354 8.75 8.89 15.03
N GLN A 355 8.73 9.44 16.25
CA GLN A 355 9.83 10.22 16.81
C GLN A 355 11.09 9.36 17.01
N MET A 356 10.95 8.13 17.52
CA MET A 356 12.09 7.22 17.67
C MET A 356 12.73 6.90 16.31
N GLY A 357 11.93 6.69 15.26
CA GLY A 357 12.44 6.51 13.90
C GLY A 357 13.20 7.73 13.39
N TYR A 358 12.65 8.92 13.59
CA TYR A 358 13.27 10.19 13.23
C TYR A 358 14.61 10.37 13.97
N ASP A 359 14.62 10.28 15.30
CA ASP A 359 15.82 10.49 16.11
C ASP A 359 16.90 9.46 15.77
N GLY A 360 16.52 8.19 15.59
CA GLY A 360 17.44 7.13 15.21
C GLY A 360 18.08 7.35 13.84
N ALA A 361 17.29 7.82 12.85
CA ALA A 361 17.81 8.13 11.51
C ALA A 361 18.79 9.31 11.51
N HIS A 362 18.48 10.35 12.26
CA HIS A 362 19.36 11.51 12.42
C HIS A 362 20.65 11.14 13.14
N TYR A 363 20.57 10.33 14.23
CA TYR A 363 21.75 9.79 14.90
C TYR A 363 22.62 8.97 13.95
N LEU A 364 22.03 8.03 13.20
CA LEU A 364 22.76 7.22 12.22
C LEU A 364 23.45 8.10 11.16
N CYS A 365 22.74 9.08 10.63
CA CYS A 365 23.26 9.99 9.62
C CYS A 365 24.49 10.75 10.13
N GLU A 366 24.43 11.34 11.35
CA GLU A 366 25.53 12.03 11.98
C GLU A 366 26.75 11.11 12.16
N GLN A 367 26.54 9.90 12.68
CA GLN A 367 27.63 8.94 12.88
C GLN A 367 28.28 8.52 11.55
N LEU A 368 27.50 8.26 10.50
CA LEU A 368 28.03 7.94 9.17
C LEU A 368 28.85 9.09 8.58
N LEU A 369 28.34 10.32 8.66
CA LEU A 369 29.04 11.51 8.16
C LEU A 369 30.34 11.79 8.92
N SER A 370 30.37 11.55 10.24
CA SER A 370 31.55 11.74 11.08
C SER A 370 32.74 10.87 10.66
N THR A 371 32.50 9.74 9.99
CA THR A 371 33.56 8.87 9.44
C THR A 371 34.36 9.51 8.30
N GLY A 372 33.81 10.54 7.63
CA GLY A 372 34.36 11.14 6.42
C GLY A 372 34.32 10.27 5.16
N LYS A 373 33.75 9.05 5.25
CA LYS A 373 33.69 8.07 4.14
C LYS A 373 32.42 8.17 3.30
N VAL A 374 31.37 8.84 3.81
CA VAL A 374 30.08 9.02 3.15
C VAL A 374 29.70 10.50 3.05
N LYS A 375 28.77 10.81 2.14
CA LYS A 375 28.18 12.14 2.00
C LYS A 375 26.67 12.00 1.85
N LEU A 376 25.90 12.96 2.38
CA LEU A 376 24.49 13.11 1.98
C LEU A 376 24.42 13.49 0.49
N VAL A 377 23.51 12.86 -0.23
CA VAL A 377 23.26 13.21 -1.64
C VAL A 377 22.51 14.53 -1.72
N HIS A 378 21.57 14.77 -0.81
CA HIS A 378 20.82 16.00 -0.67
C HIS A 378 20.97 16.54 0.75
N ASN A 379 21.40 17.78 0.90
CA ASN A 379 21.48 18.44 2.21
C ASN A 379 20.14 19.13 2.52
N LYS A 380 19.09 18.29 2.73
CA LYS A 380 17.70 18.71 2.95
C LYS A 380 17.15 18.06 4.23
N PRO A 381 16.10 18.63 4.85
CA PRO A 381 15.38 17.95 5.92
C PRO A 381 14.87 16.60 5.44
N PHE A 382 15.09 15.57 6.24
CA PHE A 382 14.56 14.22 5.97
C PHE A 382 13.86 13.68 7.22
N PHE A 383 13.01 12.66 7.04
CA PHE A 383 12.30 12.07 8.15
C PHE A 383 13.08 10.91 8.78
N ASN A 384 12.71 9.68 8.50
CA ASN A 384 13.35 8.47 9.02
C ASN A 384 14.16 7.72 7.96
N GLU A 385 14.28 8.28 6.78
CA GLU A 385 14.98 7.73 5.63
C GLU A 385 15.82 8.80 4.95
N PHE A 386 17.03 8.46 4.50
CA PHE A 386 17.93 9.39 3.85
C PHE A 386 18.87 8.70 2.85
N LEU A 387 19.29 9.45 1.84
CA LEU A 387 20.12 8.95 0.74
C LEU A 387 21.59 9.40 0.93
N ILE A 388 22.50 8.43 1.01
CA ILE A 388 23.95 8.68 1.08
C ILE A 388 24.66 8.25 -0.20
N GLN A 389 25.79 8.89 -0.46
CA GLN A 389 26.80 8.46 -1.43
C GLN A 389 28.01 7.85 -0.72
N ILE A 390 28.45 6.68 -1.18
CA ILE A 390 29.55 5.90 -0.61
C ILE A 390 30.33 5.23 -1.74
N LYS A 391 31.66 5.53 -1.84
CA LYS A 391 32.51 5.05 -2.95
C LYS A 391 32.61 3.53 -3.05
N GLU A 392 32.68 2.84 -1.91
CA GLU A 392 32.78 1.37 -1.83
C GLU A 392 31.47 0.74 -1.36
N ARG A 393 30.34 1.21 -1.92
CA ARG A 393 29.00 0.78 -1.50
C ARG A 393 28.86 -0.74 -1.44
N ASP A 394 29.26 -1.45 -2.48
CA ASP A 394 29.05 -2.90 -2.54
C ASP A 394 29.94 -3.64 -1.53
N THR A 395 31.17 -3.18 -1.29
CA THR A 395 32.03 -3.72 -0.24
C THR A 395 31.40 -3.52 1.15
N PHE A 396 30.86 -2.34 1.43
CA PHE A 396 30.16 -2.05 2.68
C PHE A 396 28.90 -2.91 2.81
N PHE A 397 28.10 -3.00 1.75
CA PHE A 397 26.87 -3.77 1.71
C PHE A 397 27.14 -5.26 2.00
N ASP A 398 28.13 -5.85 1.34
CA ASP A 398 28.48 -7.27 1.51
C ASP A 398 29.05 -7.57 2.90
N LYS A 399 29.80 -6.63 3.50
CA LYS A 399 30.24 -6.73 4.91
C LYS A 399 29.04 -6.74 5.85
N ALA A 400 28.07 -5.83 5.64
CA ALA A 400 26.87 -5.74 6.47
C ALA A 400 26.04 -7.02 6.38
N ILE A 401 25.78 -7.55 5.18
CA ILE A 401 25.06 -8.81 5.00
C ILE A 401 25.74 -9.96 5.75
N LYS A 402 27.08 -10.07 5.68
CA LYS A 402 27.83 -11.10 6.42
C LYS A 402 27.70 -10.97 7.94
N GLN A 403 27.38 -9.79 8.44
CA GLN A 403 27.12 -9.52 9.86
C GLN A 403 25.63 -9.59 10.23
N GLY A 404 24.78 -10.09 9.32
CA GLY A 404 23.35 -10.21 9.55
C GLY A 404 22.58 -8.89 9.47
N ILE A 405 23.10 -7.90 8.75
CA ILE A 405 22.50 -6.57 8.61
C ILE A 405 22.17 -6.29 7.15
N LEU A 406 20.93 -5.90 6.85
CA LEU A 406 20.52 -5.29 5.57
C LEU A 406 20.69 -3.77 5.68
N PRO A 407 21.76 -3.19 5.11
CA PRO A 407 22.16 -1.81 5.44
C PRO A 407 21.35 -0.73 4.71
N GLY A 408 20.40 -1.10 3.87
CA GLY A 408 19.57 -0.18 3.07
C GLY A 408 19.26 -0.72 1.68
N ILE A 409 18.80 0.16 0.80
CA ILE A 409 18.48 -0.15 -0.61
C ILE A 409 19.52 0.48 -1.52
N LYS A 410 20.12 -0.33 -2.40
CA LYS A 410 21.06 0.15 -3.41
C LYS A 410 20.32 1.03 -4.43
N VAL A 411 20.79 2.27 -4.59
CA VAL A 411 20.28 3.25 -5.54
C VAL A 411 21.43 3.71 -6.43
N ASP A 412 21.27 3.58 -7.75
CA ASP A 412 22.33 3.85 -8.72
C ASP A 412 23.65 3.11 -8.37
N ASP A 413 24.83 3.57 -8.87
CA ASP A 413 26.07 2.82 -8.73
C ASP A 413 26.78 2.98 -7.37
N ASP A 414 26.59 4.13 -6.71
CA ASP A 414 27.35 4.51 -5.50
C ASP A 414 26.50 5.04 -4.37
N LYS A 415 25.15 4.91 -4.48
CA LYS A 415 24.22 5.45 -3.49
C LYS A 415 23.52 4.35 -2.71
N LEU A 416 23.18 4.64 -1.46
CA LEU A 416 22.44 3.78 -0.56
C LEU A 416 21.34 4.60 0.13
N LEU A 417 20.10 4.12 0.03
CA LEU A 417 18.95 4.66 0.77
C LEU A 417 18.83 3.88 2.06
N ILE A 418 18.89 4.57 3.19
CA ILE A 418 18.93 3.97 4.53
C ILE A 418 17.72 4.47 5.31
N ALA A 419 17.05 3.57 6.02
CA ALA A 419 15.90 3.90 6.87
C ALA A 419 16.09 3.36 8.29
N VAL A 420 15.53 4.07 9.26
CA VAL A 420 15.50 3.68 10.66
C VAL A 420 14.06 3.73 11.16
N THR A 421 13.68 2.75 11.97
CA THR A 421 12.40 2.70 12.66
C THR A 421 12.62 2.59 14.17
N GLU A 422 11.56 2.64 14.94
CA GLU A 422 11.57 2.44 16.40
C GLU A 422 12.16 1.10 16.85
N LYS A 423 12.32 0.15 15.93
CA LYS A 423 12.92 -1.16 16.22
C LYS A 423 14.45 -1.13 16.29
N ARG A 424 15.10 -0.11 15.78
CA ARG A 424 16.56 -0.05 15.71
C ARG A 424 17.15 0.46 17.02
N THR A 425 18.03 -0.32 17.61
CA THR A 425 18.74 0.08 18.82
C THR A 425 19.99 0.88 18.49
N LYS A 426 20.49 1.64 19.48
CA LYS A 426 21.75 2.38 19.34
C LYS A 426 22.92 1.43 19.01
N GLU A 427 22.97 0.26 19.62
CA GLU A 427 24.01 -0.75 19.41
C GLU A 427 23.99 -1.29 17.97
N GLU A 428 22.79 -1.50 17.37
CA GLU A 428 22.65 -1.90 15.98
C GLU A 428 23.12 -0.80 15.03
N VAL A 429 22.80 0.46 15.34
CA VAL A 429 23.28 1.63 14.59
C VAL A 429 24.80 1.74 14.65
N ASP A 430 25.38 1.69 15.86
CA ASP A 430 26.83 1.78 16.06
C ASP A 430 27.57 0.62 15.37
N THR A 431 26.98 -0.59 15.38
CA THR A 431 27.51 -1.75 14.65
C THR A 431 27.54 -1.49 13.14
N LEU A 432 26.45 -0.98 12.55
CA LEU A 432 26.42 -0.66 11.12
C LEU A 432 27.48 0.38 10.74
N VAL A 433 27.64 1.45 11.53
CA VAL A 433 28.66 2.49 11.31
C VAL A 433 30.07 1.91 11.38
N GLY A 434 30.32 0.99 12.32
CA GLY A 434 31.62 0.33 12.49
C GLY A 434 32.06 -0.54 11.30
N LEU A 435 31.17 -0.87 10.38
CA LEU A 435 31.48 -1.65 9.16
C LEU A 435 32.05 -0.80 8.02
N LEU A 436 31.93 0.52 8.07
CA LEU A 436 32.56 1.44 7.13
C LEU A 436 34.10 1.41 7.31
#